data_95106df5b37075055b7858d21b5ff824
#
_entry.id   95106df5b37075055b7858d21b5ff824
#
_cell.length_a   1.000
_cell.length_b   1.000
_cell.length_c   1.000
_cell.angle_alpha   90.00
_cell.angle_beta   90.00
_cell.angle_gamma   90.00
#
_symmetry.space_group_name_H-M   'P 1'
#
loop_
_entity.id
_entity.type
_entity.pdbx_description
1 polymer ?
#
loop_
_entity_poly.entity_id
_entity_poly.type
_entity_poly.pdbx_seq_one_letter_code
_entity_poly.pdbx_strand_id
1 'polypeptide(L)'
;MQLVANFPMLAVYGYHAYNHYENDSSMYIHRPDPKLSTAENFLRMLRPDMKYTQLEAQVLDVALMLHMEHGGGNNSTFTTRVVTSAGTDTYSAIAAAMSSLKGPKHGLSLIHI
;
A
#
# COMPACT_ATOMS: atom_id res chain seq x y z
N MET A 1 13.89 3.37 -3.04
CA MET A 1 13.09 4.22 -3.97
C MET A 1 12.19 3.39 -4.88
N GLN A 2 12.71 2.35 -5.53
CA GLN A 2 11.90 1.50 -6.43
C GLN A 2 10.72 0.82 -5.74
N LEU A 3 10.90 0.31 -4.53
CA LEU A 3 9.79 -0.26 -3.74
C LEU A 3 8.72 0.78 -3.43
N VAL A 4 9.09 1.97 -3.01
CA VAL A 4 8.13 3.05 -2.72
C VAL A 4 7.30 3.38 -3.96
N ALA A 5 7.94 3.45 -5.13
CA ALA A 5 7.24 3.71 -6.38
C ALA A 5 6.28 2.58 -6.81
N ASN A 6 6.62 1.32 -6.50
CA ASN A 6 5.84 0.17 -6.93
C ASN A 6 4.75 -0.24 -5.92
N PHE A 7 4.84 0.15 -4.66
CA PHE A 7 3.87 -0.27 -3.63
C PHE A 7 2.40 0.07 -3.97
N PRO A 8 2.07 1.28 -4.47
CA PRO A 8 0.70 1.58 -4.85
C PRO A 8 0.14 0.64 -5.90
N MET A 9 0.94 0.30 -6.91
CA MET A 9 0.55 -0.66 -7.95
C MET A 9 0.36 -2.06 -7.38
N LEU A 10 1.28 -2.53 -6.53
CA LEU A 10 1.19 -3.85 -5.91
C LEU A 10 -0.03 -3.96 -4.99
N ALA A 11 -0.34 -2.92 -4.22
CA ALA A 11 -1.51 -2.88 -3.34
C ALA A 11 -2.81 -2.98 -4.15
N VAL A 12 -2.93 -2.21 -5.23
CA VAL A 12 -4.12 -2.22 -6.10
C VAL A 12 -4.27 -3.58 -6.79
N TYR A 13 -3.19 -4.13 -7.32
CA TYR A 13 -3.24 -5.45 -7.97
C TYR A 13 -3.58 -6.56 -6.98
N GLY A 14 -3.05 -6.51 -5.77
CA GLY A 14 -3.41 -7.44 -4.69
C GLY A 14 -4.89 -7.35 -4.33
N TYR A 15 -5.44 -6.14 -4.24
CA TYR A 15 -6.87 -5.91 -4.00
C TYR A 15 -7.75 -6.45 -5.14
N HIS A 16 -7.39 -6.20 -6.39
CA HIS A 16 -8.13 -6.72 -7.53
C HIS A 16 -8.07 -8.26 -7.62
N ALA A 17 -6.90 -8.84 -7.33
CA ALA A 17 -6.76 -10.29 -7.28
C ALA A 17 -7.63 -10.90 -6.18
N TYR A 18 -7.63 -10.30 -4.98
CA TYR A 18 -8.49 -10.73 -3.89
C TYR A 18 -9.98 -10.70 -4.30
N ASN A 19 -10.44 -9.58 -4.86
CA ASN A 19 -11.82 -9.46 -5.31
C ASN A 19 -12.18 -10.45 -6.42
N HIS A 20 -11.24 -10.77 -7.28
CA HIS A 20 -11.45 -11.75 -8.35
C HIS A 20 -11.64 -13.16 -7.78
N TYR A 21 -10.75 -13.59 -6.89
CA TYR A 21 -10.76 -14.96 -6.39
C TYR A 21 -11.77 -15.20 -5.25
N GLU A 22 -12.01 -14.21 -4.41
CA GLU A 22 -12.86 -14.37 -3.22
C GLU A 22 -14.28 -13.80 -3.40
N ASN A 23 -14.46 -12.83 -4.27
CA ASN A 23 -15.74 -12.13 -4.46
C ASN A 23 -16.30 -12.25 -5.88
N ASP A 24 -15.78 -13.15 -6.70
CA ASP A 24 -16.22 -13.40 -8.08
C ASP A 24 -16.28 -12.12 -8.96
N SER A 25 -15.47 -11.13 -8.65
CA SER A 25 -15.40 -9.88 -9.41
C SER A 25 -14.46 -10.00 -10.60
N SER A 26 -14.67 -9.18 -11.63
CA SER A 26 -13.73 -9.11 -12.76
C SER A 26 -12.39 -8.55 -12.32
N MET A 27 -11.31 -9.11 -12.80
CA MET A 27 -9.96 -8.60 -12.55
C MET A 27 -9.64 -7.47 -13.51
N TYR A 28 -9.32 -6.30 -12.96
CA TYR A 28 -8.88 -5.14 -13.72
C TYR A 28 -7.37 -4.97 -13.61
N ILE A 29 -6.71 -4.72 -14.75
CA ILE A 29 -5.26 -4.45 -14.79
C ILE A 29 -5.06 -3.13 -15.52
N HIS A 30 -5.04 -2.03 -14.76
CA HIS A 30 -4.75 -0.71 -15.28
C HIS A 30 -3.30 -0.34 -14.98
N ARG A 31 -2.55 0.04 -16.01
CA ARG A 31 -1.15 0.44 -15.85
C ARG A 31 -1.06 1.87 -15.31
N PRO A 32 -0.07 2.15 -14.44
CA PRO A 32 0.18 3.51 -13.98
C PRO A 32 0.62 4.41 -15.15
N ASP A 33 0.23 5.67 -15.08
CA ASP A 33 0.69 6.72 -16.00
C ASP A 33 1.83 7.50 -15.33
N PRO A 34 3.03 7.56 -15.92
CA PRO A 34 4.16 8.26 -15.33
C PRO A 34 3.98 9.78 -15.20
N LYS A 35 2.98 10.36 -15.85
CA LYS A 35 2.65 11.79 -15.77
C LYS A 35 1.78 12.16 -14.57
N LEU A 36 1.18 11.17 -13.92
CA LEU A 36 0.27 11.37 -12.81
C LEU A 36 0.98 11.23 -11.45
N SER A 37 0.43 11.87 -10.42
CA SER A 37 0.89 11.70 -9.05
C SER A 37 0.59 10.30 -8.51
N THR A 38 1.15 9.95 -7.36
CA THR A 38 0.89 8.68 -6.68
C THR A 38 -0.60 8.49 -6.37
N ALA A 39 -1.25 9.52 -5.82
CA ALA A 39 -2.68 9.47 -5.48
C ALA A 39 -3.56 9.34 -6.73
N GLU A 40 -3.25 10.09 -7.77
CA GLU A 40 -3.97 10.00 -9.06
C GLU A 40 -3.84 8.61 -9.68
N ASN A 41 -2.62 8.06 -9.71
CA ASN A 41 -2.39 6.72 -10.21
C ASN A 41 -3.11 5.65 -9.39
N PHE A 42 -3.12 5.79 -8.07
CA PHE A 42 -3.82 4.86 -7.18
C PHE A 42 -5.30 4.81 -7.52
N LEU A 43 -5.97 5.96 -7.62
CA LEU A 43 -7.40 6.04 -7.96
C LEU A 43 -7.67 5.54 -9.39
N ARG A 44 -6.83 5.91 -10.33
CA ARG A 44 -6.93 5.46 -11.72
C ARG A 44 -6.83 3.95 -11.85
N MET A 45 -5.89 3.32 -11.16
CA MET A 45 -5.70 1.88 -11.20
C MET A 45 -6.79 1.12 -10.43
N LEU A 46 -7.27 1.71 -9.32
CA LEU A 46 -8.27 1.08 -8.45
C LEU A 46 -9.64 0.99 -9.09
N ARG A 47 -10.05 2.04 -9.81
CA ARG A 47 -11.40 2.16 -10.36
C ARG A 47 -11.51 1.49 -11.73
N PRO A 48 -12.60 0.71 -11.97
CA PRO A 48 -12.80 0.03 -13.24
C PRO A 48 -12.83 0.97 -14.44
N ASP A 49 -13.42 2.16 -14.28
CA ASP A 49 -13.55 3.19 -15.32
C ASP A 49 -12.35 4.14 -15.43
N MET A 50 -11.34 3.96 -14.56
CA MET A 50 -10.15 4.82 -14.46
C MET A 50 -10.45 6.31 -14.18
N LYS A 51 -11.65 6.63 -13.68
CA LYS A 51 -12.09 8.00 -13.45
C LYS A 51 -11.97 8.40 -11.99
N TYR A 52 -11.54 9.62 -11.76
CA TYR A 52 -11.48 10.25 -10.44
C TYR A 52 -11.60 11.76 -10.60
N THR A 53 -12.04 12.44 -9.55
CA THR A 53 -12.03 13.90 -9.50
C THR A 53 -10.72 14.42 -8.92
N GLN A 54 -10.37 15.66 -9.23
CA GLN A 54 -9.19 16.30 -8.66
C GLN A 54 -9.27 16.40 -7.13
N LEU A 55 -10.48 16.64 -6.61
CA LEU A 55 -10.69 16.69 -5.17
C LEU A 55 -10.40 15.32 -4.50
N GLU A 56 -10.87 14.23 -5.08
CA GLU A 56 -10.58 12.88 -4.56
C GLU A 56 -9.08 12.59 -4.55
N ALA A 57 -8.37 12.97 -5.60
CA ALA A 57 -6.92 12.82 -5.67
C ALA A 57 -6.22 13.64 -4.59
N GLN A 58 -6.64 14.88 -4.34
CA GLN A 58 -6.10 15.73 -3.28
C GLN A 58 -6.37 15.16 -1.88
N VAL A 59 -7.58 14.69 -1.63
CA VAL A 59 -7.94 14.06 -0.34
C VAL A 59 -7.09 12.84 -0.09
N LEU A 60 -6.92 11.97 -1.08
CA LEU A 60 -6.09 10.78 -0.95
C LEU A 60 -4.61 11.14 -0.74
N ASP A 61 -4.11 12.13 -1.45
CA ASP A 61 -2.71 12.59 -1.30
C ASP A 61 -2.43 13.09 0.12
N VAL A 62 -3.31 13.92 0.66
CA VAL A 62 -3.21 14.39 2.05
C VAL A 62 -3.31 13.23 3.04
N ALA A 63 -4.24 12.29 2.82
CA ALA A 63 -4.38 11.12 3.67
C ALA A 63 -3.10 10.26 3.68
N LEU A 64 -2.48 10.05 2.53
CA LEU A 64 -1.21 9.33 2.42
C LEU A 64 -0.09 10.05 3.16
N MET A 65 0.00 11.39 3.04
CA MET A 65 0.98 12.17 3.77
C MET A 65 0.81 12.05 5.29
N LEU A 66 -0.41 12.11 5.79
CA LEU A 66 -0.71 11.99 7.22
C LEU A 66 -0.36 10.59 7.78
N HIS A 67 -0.39 9.57 6.95
CA HIS A 67 -0.08 8.19 7.34
C HIS A 67 1.38 7.80 7.11
N MET A 68 2.20 8.67 6.52
CA MET A 68 3.63 8.37 6.24
C MET A 68 4.48 8.23 7.49
N GLU A 69 4.12 8.91 8.57
CA GLU A 69 4.91 8.94 9.80
C GLU A 69 3.99 8.83 11.03
N HIS A 70 4.27 7.89 11.89
CA HIS A 70 3.55 7.70 13.15
C HIS A 70 4.49 7.29 14.30
N GLY A 71 5.76 7.64 14.19
CA GLY A 71 6.79 7.40 15.20
C GLY A 71 7.49 6.04 15.13
N GLY A 72 8.54 5.90 15.93
CA GLY A 72 9.41 4.71 15.95
C GLY A 72 8.86 3.53 16.76
N GLY A 73 7.76 3.70 17.51
CA GLY A 73 7.16 2.67 18.36
C GLY A 73 6.30 1.65 17.62
N ASN A 74 6.13 1.81 16.34
CA ASN A 74 5.37 0.90 15.50
C ASN A 74 6.06 -0.46 15.36
N ASN A 75 5.30 -1.53 15.47
CA ASN A 75 5.84 -2.91 15.46
C ASN A 75 6.50 -3.28 14.13
N SER A 76 5.98 -2.83 13.00
CA SER A 76 6.60 -3.04 11.69
C SER A 76 7.90 -2.27 11.54
N THR A 77 7.98 -1.04 12.06
CA THR A 77 9.20 -0.25 12.10
C THR A 77 10.28 -0.94 12.94
N PHE A 78 9.90 -1.44 14.11
CA PHE A 78 10.80 -2.21 14.97
C PHE A 78 11.31 -3.47 14.27
N THR A 79 10.41 -4.24 13.66
CA THR A 79 10.76 -5.46 12.90
C THR A 79 11.72 -5.13 11.75
N THR A 80 11.46 -4.07 11.00
CA THR A 80 12.33 -3.63 9.90
C THR A 80 13.73 -3.31 10.41
N ARG A 81 13.85 -2.58 11.50
CA ARG A 81 15.14 -2.21 12.08
C ARG A 81 15.92 -3.42 12.57
N VAL A 82 15.25 -4.35 13.28
CA VAL A 82 15.88 -5.57 13.79
C VAL A 82 16.41 -6.45 12.66
N VAL A 83 15.57 -6.72 11.66
CA VAL A 83 15.94 -7.59 10.53
C VAL A 83 17.03 -6.95 9.67
N THR A 84 16.93 -5.64 9.45
CA THR A 84 17.95 -4.89 8.69
C THR A 84 19.29 -4.88 9.41
N SER A 85 19.31 -4.79 10.74
CA SER A 85 20.55 -4.80 11.52
C SER A 85 21.34 -6.10 11.40
N ALA A 86 20.68 -7.17 11.01
CA ALA A 86 21.33 -8.47 10.75
C ALA A 86 22.00 -8.54 9.37
N GLY A 87 21.89 -7.48 8.54
CA GLY A 87 22.52 -7.44 7.22
C GLY A 87 21.75 -8.21 6.14
N THR A 88 20.44 -8.43 6.34
CA THR A 88 19.59 -9.05 5.31
C THR A 88 19.32 -8.14 4.11
N ASP A 89 18.78 -8.71 3.05
CA ASP A 89 18.39 -7.95 1.86
C ASP A 89 17.11 -7.14 2.09
N THR A 90 16.91 -6.15 1.25
CA THR A 90 15.76 -5.21 1.34
C THR A 90 14.42 -5.94 1.23
N TYR A 91 14.28 -6.91 0.34
CA TYR A 91 13.02 -7.62 0.14
C TYR A 91 12.63 -8.43 1.37
N SER A 92 13.58 -9.14 1.96
CA SER A 92 13.35 -9.90 3.20
C SER A 92 12.97 -8.99 4.36
N ALA A 93 13.61 -7.84 4.51
CA ALA A 93 13.30 -6.87 5.55
C ALA A 93 11.87 -6.32 5.41
N ILE A 94 11.46 -5.96 4.21
CA ILE A 94 10.11 -5.45 3.93
C ILE A 94 9.07 -6.56 4.07
N ALA A 95 9.35 -7.78 3.62
CA ALA A 95 8.46 -8.92 3.82
C ALA A 95 8.21 -9.22 5.31
N ALA A 96 9.24 -9.15 6.14
CA ALA A 96 9.13 -9.30 7.59
C ALA A 96 8.27 -8.18 8.20
N ALA A 97 8.43 -6.94 7.77
CA ALA A 97 7.62 -5.80 8.21
C ALA A 97 6.15 -5.97 7.81
N MET A 98 5.87 -6.43 6.60
CA MET A 98 4.50 -6.73 6.13
C MET A 98 3.87 -7.88 6.92
N SER A 99 4.65 -8.90 7.28
CA SER A 99 4.18 -9.99 8.14
C SER A 99 3.81 -9.49 9.53
N SER A 100 4.57 -8.56 10.08
CA SER A 100 4.23 -7.88 11.33
C SER A 100 2.93 -7.07 11.21
N LEU A 101 2.78 -6.32 10.12
CA LEU A 101 1.59 -5.51 9.86
C LEU A 101 0.31 -6.36 9.74
N LYS A 102 0.41 -7.57 9.22
CA LYS A 102 -0.71 -8.51 9.08
C LYS A 102 -1.28 -8.97 10.42
N GLY A 103 -0.54 -8.85 11.51
CA GLY A 103 -0.97 -9.30 12.84
C GLY A 103 -2.21 -8.54 13.35
N PRO A 104 -3.21 -9.24 13.93
CA PRO A 104 -4.47 -8.61 14.36
C PRO A 104 -4.31 -7.59 15.50
N LYS A 105 -3.18 -7.62 16.21
CA LYS A 105 -2.86 -6.68 17.29
C LYS A 105 -2.13 -5.43 16.81
N HIS A 106 -1.77 -5.35 15.54
CA HIS A 106 -0.99 -4.27 14.97
C HIS A 106 -1.77 -3.52 13.88
N GLY A 107 -1.51 -3.81 12.62
CA GLY A 107 -2.08 -3.03 11.50
C GLY A 107 -3.58 -3.13 11.34
N LEU A 108 -4.18 -4.26 11.73
CA LEU A 108 -5.61 -4.50 11.61
C LEU A 108 -6.45 -3.79 12.68
N SER A 109 -5.87 -3.17 13.69
CA SER A 109 -6.62 -2.41 14.70
C SER A 109 -7.38 -1.21 14.12
N LEU A 110 -6.91 -0.66 13.01
CA LEU A 110 -7.56 0.45 12.30
C LEU A 110 -8.76 0.03 11.46
N ILE A 111 -8.91 -1.26 11.16
CA ILE A 111 -10.03 -1.77 10.37
C ILE A 111 -11.29 -1.88 11.21
N HIS A 112 -11.16 -1.92 12.52
CA HIS A 112 -12.27 -2.10 13.46
C HIS A 112 -12.75 -0.76 14.08
N ILE A 113 -12.22 0.36 13.61
CA ILE A 113 -12.72 1.68 13.93
C ILE A 113 -13.73 2.13 12.86
#